data_ceb171226d3adc21bb74e32d68e4d605
#
_entry.id   ceb171226d3adc21bb74e32d68e4d605
#
_cell.length_a   1.000
_cell.length_b   1.000
_cell.length_c   1.000
_cell.angle_alpha   90.00
_cell.angle_beta   90.00
_cell.angle_gamma   90.00
#
_symmetry.space_group_name_H-M   'P 1'
#
loop_
_entity.id
_entity.type
_entity.pdbx_description
1 polymer ?
#
loop_
_entity_poly.entity_id
_entity_poly.type
_entity_poly.pdbx_seq_one_letter_code
_entity_poly.pdbx_strand_id
1 'polypeptide(L)'
;MRPRRAVAAAVLAAALGLTGCAPAESGSTPRNTLVMGIDVSGSFRRHYDDAIEFTALYLYGHLNGLGGLRVPTAVFVGSVGGEQAGEVKSFHPIHDFQGKSVEQIAASLREWFPMQDQVTDFSTFFDRAATLIKRQNLVLAPLNVVLVSDGLPDVPAAPGDSLGPYAQVQVGPLEYLSRSTTVRLLYPTPTVAVRWERGVERNRVRLWTVDAQVMAGWREQMVPGVPLNAQERLWKWIADNVDFRVRARVL
;
A
#
# COMPACT_ATOMS: atom_id res chain seq x y z
N MET A 1 61.32 19.40 -62.15
CA MET A 1 62.05 19.56 -60.89
C MET A 1 61.12 20.18 -59.88
N ARG A 2 61.04 19.53 -58.68
CA ARG A 2 60.44 20.03 -57.39
C ARG A 2 58.95 19.82 -57.15
N PRO A 3 58.57 19.79 -55.89
CA PRO A 3 58.06 18.53 -55.33
C PRO A 3 56.60 18.69 -54.81
N ARG A 4 55.87 17.61 -54.96
CA ARG A 4 54.54 17.44 -54.37
C ARG A 4 54.71 16.62 -53.07
N ARG A 5 54.85 17.29 -51.92
CA ARG A 5 54.74 16.70 -50.58
C ARG A 5 54.31 17.80 -49.65
N ALA A 6 53.05 17.86 -49.29
CA ALA A 6 52.50 18.52 -48.09
C ALA A 6 50.98 18.77 -48.16
N VAL A 7 50.16 17.74 -48.35
CA VAL A 7 48.69 17.86 -48.14
C VAL A 7 48.09 16.52 -47.63
N ALA A 8 48.81 15.79 -46.81
CA ALA A 8 48.31 14.52 -46.27
C ALA A 8 48.29 14.43 -44.72
N ALA A 9 48.38 15.55 -44.02
CA ALA A 9 48.49 15.53 -42.53
C ALA A 9 47.40 16.31 -41.77
N ALA A 10 46.30 16.72 -42.43
CA ALA A 10 45.29 17.56 -41.79
C ALA A 10 43.86 16.95 -41.67
N VAL A 11 43.68 15.67 -41.99
CA VAL A 11 42.33 15.02 -41.95
C VAL A 11 42.17 13.99 -40.84
N LEU A 12 43.21 13.71 -40.04
CA LEU A 12 43.14 12.66 -39.00
C LEU A 12 42.91 13.17 -37.55
N ALA A 13 42.64 14.48 -37.34
CA ALA A 13 42.47 15.07 -36.01
C ALA A 13 41.02 15.45 -35.67
N ALA A 14 40.02 15.16 -36.50
CA ALA A 14 38.63 15.56 -36.27
C ALA A 14 37.67 14.41 -35.90
N ALA A 15 38.16 13.18 -35.67
CA ALA A 15 37.31 12.01 -35.39
C ALA A 15 37.30 11.55 -33.93
N LEU A 16 37.86 12.29 -32.98
CA LEU A 16 38.01 11.89 -31.55
C LEU A 16 37.19 12.73 -30.57
N GLY A 17 36.21 13.48 -31.01
CA GLY A 17 35.46 14.42 -30.17
C GLY A 17 33.98 14.14 -29.94
N LEU A 18 33.42 12.98 -30.30
CA LEU A 18 31.99 12.66 -30.11
C LEU A 18 31.76 11.36 -29.31
N THR A 19 32.48 11.18 -28.22
CA THR A 19 31.95 10.32 -27.15
C THR A 19 30.89 11.13 -26.41
N GLY A 20 29.72 11.26 -27.04
CA GLY A 20 28.54 11.76 -26.34
C GLY A 20 28.30 10.91 -25.11
N CYS A 21 28.30 11.54 -23.92
CA CYS A 21 27.74 10.96 -22.74
C CYS A 21 26.31 10.53 -23.07
N ALA A 22 26.10 9.25 -23.38
CA ALA A 22 24.77 8.69 -23.32
C ALA A 22 24.25 8.96 -21.90
N PRO A 23 23.10 9.64 -21.73
CA PRO A 23 22.53 9.74 -20.41
C PRO A 23 22.35 8.30 -19.93
N ALA A 24 23.03 7.97 -18.83
CA ALA A 24 22.72 6.73 -18.13
C ALA A 24 21.24 6.78 -17.86
N GLU A 25 20.46 5.95 -18.56
CA GLU A 25 19.08 5.66 -18.19
C GLU A 25 19.15 5.03 -16.80
N SER A 26 19.19 5.87 -15.79
CA SER A 26 18.84 5.49 -14.44
C SER A 26 17.34 5.22 -14.45
N GLY A 27 16.96 4.13 -15.06
CA GLY A 27 15.64 3.51 -14.92
C GLY A 27 15.47 3.07 -13.47
N SER A 28 15.47 4.02 -12.54
CA SER A 28 15.02 3.75 -11.19
C SER A 28 13.52 3.52 -11.31
N THR A 29 13.15 2.25 -11.44
CA THR A 29 11.77 1.82 -11.26
C THR A 29 11.24 2.51 -10.01
N PRO A 30 10.13 3.28 -10.06
CA PRO A 30 9.63 3.96 -8.89
C PRO A 30 9.45 2.94 -7.78
N ARG A 31 10.21 3.06 -6.71
CA ARG A 31 10.06 2.21 -5.53
C ARG A 31 8.64 2.40 -5.03
N ASN A 32 7.83 1.35 -5.00
CA ASN A 32 6.46 1.37 -4.50
C ASN A 32 6.44 0.64 -3.17
N THR A 33 5.94 1.28 -2.13
CA THR A 33 5.83 0.69 -0.79
C THR A 33 4.37 0.38 -0.51
N LEU A 34 4.09 -0.86 -0.09
CA LEU A 34 2.81 -1.32 0.39
C LEU A 34 2.89 -1.61 1.88
N VAL A 35 2.07 -0.93 2.67
CA VAL A 35 1.90 -1.22 4.10
C VAL A 35 0.47 -1.69 4.31
N MET A 36 0.29 -2.83 4.96
CA MET A 36 -1.04 -3.35 5.28
C MET A 36 -1.23 -3.44 6.78
N GLY A 37 -2.36 -2.93 7.25
CA GLY A 37 -2.81 -3.06 8.63
C GLY A 37 -4.02 -3.99 8.69
N ILE A 38 -3.92 -5.05 9.49
CA ILE A 38 -5.01 -6.00 9.71
C ILE A 38 -5.62 -5.71 11.07
N ASP A 39 -6.91 -5.48 11.08
CA ASP A 39 -7.70 -5.32 12.29
C ASP A 39 -8.03 -6.70 12.87
N VAL A 40 -7.69 -6.89 14.14
CA VAL A 40 -7.94 -8.12 14.88
C VAL A 40 -8.77 -7.85 16.14
N SER A 41 -9.48 -6.73 16.16
CA SER A 41 -10.39 -6.32 17.24
C SER A 41 -11.72 -7.07 17.21
N GLY A 42 -12.41 -7.04 18.35
CA GLY A 42 -13.69 -7.73 18.50
C GLY A 42 -14.78 -7.26 17.53
N SER A 43 -14.83 -5.97 17.17
CA SER A 43 -15.80 -5.40 16.23
C SER A 43 -15.65 -5.96 14.82
N PHE A 44 -14.40 -6.24 14.39
CA PHE A 44 -14.07 -6.75 13.07
C PHE A 44 -14.26 -8.27 12.92
N ARG A 45 -14.54 -9.00 14.00
CA ARG A 45 -14.63 -10.48 14.03
C ARG A 45 -15.46 -11.08 12.90
N ARG A 46 -16.60 -10.49 12.58
CA ARG A 46 -17.50 -11.01 11.52
C ARG A 46 -16.90 -11.01 10.12
N HIS A 47 -15.90 -10.17 9.88
CA HIS A 47 -15.23 -10.03 8.59
C HIS A 47 -13.87 -10.70 8.54
N TYR A 48 -13.33 -11.12 9.68
CA TYR A 48 -11.94 -11.52 9.83
C TYR A 48 -11.51 -12.61 8.85
N ASP A 49 -12.23 -13.74 8.78
CA ASP A 49 -11.82 -14.86 7.92
C ASP A 49 -11.84 -14.47 6.44
N ASP A 50 -12.88 -13.78 6.00
CA ASP A 50 -12.98 -13.26 4.62
C ASP A 50 -11.85 -12.26 4.32
N ALA A 51 -11.58 -11.37 5.27
CA ALA A 51 -10.55 -10.35 5.17
C ALA A 51 -9.13 -10.94 5.11
N ILE A 52 -8.83 -11.99 5.88
CA ILE A 52 -7.55 -12.70 5.83
C ILE A 52 -7.34 -13.35 4.46
N GLU A 53 -8.36 -14.03 3.93
CA GLU A 53 -8.25 -14.67 2.61
C GLU A 53 -8.12 -13.64 1.49
N PHE A 54 -8.88 -12.55 1.55
CA PHE A 54 -8.72 -11.44 0.62
C PHE A 54 -7.33 -10.80 0.70
N THR A 55 -6.83 -10.57 1.92
CA THR A 55 -5.49 -10.01 2.15
C THR A 55 -4.40 -10.90 1.56
N ALA A 56 -4.49 -12.20 1.76
CA ALA A 56 -3.55 -13.17 1.19
C ALA A 56 -3.56 -13.15 -0.34
N LEU A 57 -4.74 -13.13 -0.94
CA LEU A 57 -4.93 -13.02 -2.39
C LEU A 57 -4.37 -11.71 -2.94
N TYR A 58 -4.65 -10.59 -2.28
CA TYR A 58 -4.21 -9.26 -2.68
C TYR A 58 -2.68 -9.12 -2.59
N LEU A 59 -2.08 -9.62 -1.51
CA LEU A 59 -0.62 -9.69 -1.37
C LEU A 59 0.00 -10.56 -2.48
N TYR A 60 -0.54 -11.76 -2.70
CA TYR A 60 -0.08 -12.65 -3.76
C TYR A 60 -0.16 -11.98 -5.14
N GLY A 61 -1.26 -11.30 -5.42
CA GLY A 61 -1.45 -10.54 -6.65
C GLY A 61 -0.39 -9.46 -6.86
N HIS A 62 -0.10 -8.67 -5.82
CA HIS A 62 0.95 -7.66 -5.86
C HIS A 62 2.35 -8.27 -6.04
N LEU A 63 2.69 -9.31 -5.28
CA LEU A 63 4.01 -9.95 -5.35
C LEU A 63 4.29 -10.57 -6.72
N ASN A 64 3.26 -11.00 -7.44
CA ASN A 64 3.35 -11.63 -8.76
C ASN A 64 2.92 -10.71 -9.92
N GLY A 65 2.57 -9.45 -9.67
CA GLY A 65 2.16 -8.49 -10.69
C GLY A 65 0.88 -8.88 -11.43
N LEU A 66 -0.04 -9.61 -10.79
CA LEU A 66 -1.26 -10.11 -11.42
C LEU A 66 -2.25 -8.96 -11.68
N GLY A 67 -2.99 -9.07 -12.78
CA GLY A 67 -4.01 -8.10 -13.14
C GLY A 67 -3.52 -6.66 -13.30
N GLY A 68 -2.22 -6.44 -13.53
CA GLY A 68 -1.62 -5.12 -13.64
C GLY A 68 -1.33 -4.46 -12.28
N LEU A 69 -1.47 -5.18 -11.18
CA LEU A 69 -1.03 -4.73 -9.86
C LEU A 69 0.48 -4.47 -9.87
N ARG A 70 0.90 -3.36 -9.28
CA ARG A 70 2.32 -3.01 -9.25
C ARG A 70 3.04 -3.86 -8.23
N VAL A 71 4.10 -4.55 -8.67
CA VAL A 71 4.99 -5.26 -7.74
C VAL A 71 5.67 -4.23 -6.82
N PRO A 72 5.44 -4.29 -5.51
CA PRO A 72 6.06 -3.36 -4.58
C PRO A 72 7.53 -3.70 -4.36
N THR A 73 8.35 -2.67 -4.15
CA THR A 73 9.75 -2.85 -3.73
C THR A 73 9.83 -3.28 -2.26
N ALA A 74 8.87 -2.84 -1.46
CA ALA A 74 8.77 -3.17 -0.05
C ALA A 74 7.31 -3.43 0.33
N VAL A 75 7.09 -4.47 1.13
CA VAL A 75 5.80 -4.81 1.75
C VAL A 75 6.02 -4.93 3.25
N PHE A 76 5.06 -4.42 4.02
CA PHE A 76 5.03 -4.57 5.46
C PHE A 76 3.59 -4.83 5.89
N VAL A 77 3.37 -5.89 6.66
CA VAL A 77 2.06 -6.26 7.18
C VAL A 77 2.11 -6.28 8.71
N GLY A 78 1.18 -5.61 9.36
CA GLY A 78 1.10 -5.54 10.82
C GLY A 78 -0.34 -5.46 11.32
N SER A 79 -0.58 -5.61 12.62
CA SER A 79 -1.89 -5.36 13.20
C SER A 79 -2.15 -3.85 13.37
N VAL A 80 -3.40 -3.43 13.21
CA VAL A 80 -3.82 -2.03 13.45
C VAL A 80 -3.93 -1.75 14.95
N GLY A 81 -4.32 -2.73 15.74
CA GLY A 81 -4.58 -2.60 17.15
C GLY A 81 -3.56 -3.28 18.06
N GLY A 82 -3.94 -3.42 19.31
CA GLY A 82 -3.20 -4.08 20.37
C GLY A 82 -4.10 -4.46 21.53
N GLU A 83 -3.52 -5.10 22.56
CA GLU A 83 -4.22 -5.34 23.82
C GLU A 83 -4.45 -4.02 24.60
N GLN A 84 -3.54 -3.06 24.39
CA GLN A 84 -3.60 -1.73 24.97
C GLN A 84 -3.30 -0.64 23.93
N ALA A 85 -3.85 0.55 24.13
CA ALA A 85 -3.54 1.71 23.30
C ALA A 85 -2.04 2.02 23.33
N GLY A 86 -1.45 2.30 22.14
CA GLY A 86 -0.03 2.61 22.00
C GLY A 86 0.90 1.39 22.02
N GLU A 87 0.38 0.17 22.03
CA GLU A 87 1.19 -1.04 21.98
C GLU A 87 1.97 -1.14 20.66
N VAL A 88 3.26 -1.43 20.74
CA VAL A 88 4.14 -1.55 19.58
C VAL A 88 4.23 -3.01 19.14
N LYS A 89 3.55 -3.35 18.03
CA LYS A 89 3.66 -4.67 17.38
C LYS A 89 4.57 -4.60 16.16
N SER A 90 5.23 -5.71 15.83
CA SER A 90 6.14 -5.80 14.70
C SER A 90 5.41 -5.85 13.36
N PHE A 91 6.11 -5.45 12.30
CA PHE A 91 5.67 -5.66 10.93
C PHE A 91 6.39 -6.85 10.31
N HIS A 92 5.65 -7.64 9.54
CA HIS A 92 6.19 -8.72 8.71
C HIS A 92 6.58 -8.16 7.34
N PRO A 93 7.86 -8.26 6.96
CA PRO A 93 8.37 -7.70 5.71
C PRO A 93 8.11 -8.60 4.49
N ILE A 94 8.38 -8.08 3.29
CA ILE A 94 8.11 -8.74 2.00
C ILE A 94 8.64 -10.18 1.89
N HIS A 95 9.81 -10.47 2.46
CA HIS A 95 10.43 -11.80 2.36
C HIS A 95 9.66 -12.88 3.12
N ASP A 96 8.83 -12.51 4.11
CA ASP A 96 7.98 -13.46 4.82
C ASP A 96 6.86 -14.02 3.93
N PHE A 97 6.59 -13.38 2.79
CA PHE A 97 5.52 -13.72 1.85
C PHE A 97 6.01 -14.26 0.51
N GLN A 98 7.25 -13.95 0.12
CA GLN A 98 7.81 -14.35 -1.16
C GLN A 98 7.87 -15.87 -1.32
N GLY A 99 7.47 -16.36 -2.50
CA GLY A 99 7.46 -17.80 -2.83
C GLY A 99 6.35 -18.61 -2.18
N LYS A 100 5.48 -18.00 -1.37
CA LYS A 100 4.32 -18.67 -0.76
C LYS A 100 3.11 -18.67 -1.69
N SER A 101 2.28 -19.71 -1.59
CA SER A 101 0.94 -19.71 -2.18
C SER A 101 -0.03 -18.82 -1.40
N VAL A 102 -1.22 -18.54 -1.96
CA VAL A 102 -2.27 -17.77 -1.26
C VAL A 102 -2.66 -18.42 0.06
N GLU A 103 -2.81 -19.76 0.06
CA GLU A 103 -3.18 -20.53 1.25
C GLU A 103 -2.08 -20.45 2.33
N GLN A 104 -0.82 -20.53 1.93
CA GLN A 104 0.32 -20.39 2.84
C GLN A 104 0.42 -18.97 3.43
N ILE A 105 0.15 -17.94 2.62
CA ILE A 105 0.06 -16.56 3.11
C ILE A 105 -1.09 -16.44 4.11
N ALA A 106 -2.28 -16.92 3.77
CA ALA A 106 -3.45 -16.87 4.65
C ALA A 106 -3.20 -17.60 5.99
N ALA A 107 -2.55 -18.76 5.95
CA ALA A 107 -2.17 -19.50 7.16
C ALA A 107 -1.19 -18.70 8.03
N SER A 108 -0.16 -18.10 7.42
CA SER A 108 0.78 -17.23 8.14
C SER A 108 0.10 -16.01 8.74
N LEU A 109 -0.82 -15.39 8.02
CA LEU A 109 -1.56 -14.22 8.54
C LEU A 109 -2.43 -14.60 9.75
N ARG A 110 -3.11 -15.75 9.73
CA ARG A 110 -3.89 -16.24 10.89
C ARG A 110 -3.01 -16.54 12.11
N GLU A 111 -1.82 -17.09 11.89
CA GLU A 111 -0.85 -17.35 12.94
C GLU A 111 -0.32 -16.07 13.60
N TRP A 112 0.02 -15.07 12.79
CA TRP A 112 0.66 -13.83 13.28
C TRP A 112 -0.34 -12.80 13.82
N PHE A 113 -1.57 -12.84 13.34
CA PHE A 113 -2.62 -11.86 13.66
C PHE A 113 -3.89 -12.55 14.18
N PRO A 114 -3.80 -13.31 15.30
CA PRO A 114 -4.99 -13.93 15.88
C PRO A 114 -5.96 -12.86 16.41
N MET A 115 -7.25 -13.18 16.38
CA MET A 115 -8.34 -12.30 16.88
C MET A 115 -8.32 -12.18 18.41
N GLN A 116 -7.47 -11.34 18.95
CA GLN A 116 -7.32 -11.18 20.40
C GLN A 116 -7.14 -9.72 20.85
N ASP A 117 -6.98 -8.77 19.94
CA ASP A 117 -6.80 -7.37 20.33
C ASP A 117 -8.10 -6.76 20.80
N GLN A 118 -7.99 -5.86 21.77
CA GLN A 118 -9.13 -5.17 22.38
C GLN A 118 -9.32 -3.75 21.86
N VAL A 119 -8.25 -3.16 21.30
CA VAL A 119 -8.22 -1.76 20.90
C VAL A 119 -7.81 -1.62 19.44
N THR A 120 -8.54 -0.81 18.68
CA THR A 120 -8.18 -0.40 17.32
C THR A 120 -7.58 1.01 17.36
N ASP A 121 -6.24 1.10 17.20
CA ASP A 121 -5.48 2.37 17.25
C ASP A 121 -4.80 2.67 15.93
N PHE A 122 -5.52 3.36 15.06
CA PHE A 122 -5.02 3.78 13.74
C PHE A 122 -3.86 4.77 13.84
N SER A 123 -3.88 5.66 14.83
CA SER A 123 -2.84 6.70 14.99
C SER A 123 -1.49 6.08 15.30
N THR A 124 -1.43 5.16 16.25
CA THR A 124 -0.22 4.40 16.58
C THR A 124 0.23 3.55 15.39
N PHE A 125 -0.69 2.93 14.64
CA PHE A 125 -0.34 2.18 13.44
C PHE A 125 0.34 3.08 12.39
N PHE A 126 -0.21 4.27 12.12
CA PHE A 126 0.37 5.22 11.15
C PHE A 126 1.74 5.75 11.59
N ASP A 127 1.92 6.03 12.87
CA ASP A 127 3.22 6.46 13.40
C ASP A 127 4.29 5.37 13.26
N ARG A 128 3.93 4.13 13.59
CA ARG A 128 4.80 2.95 13.42
C ARG A 128 5.18 2.73 11.96
N ALA A 129 4.20 2.79 11.04
CA ALA A 129 4.43 2.68 9.60
C ALA A 129 5.36 3.79 9.11
N ALA A 130 5.14 5.05 9.54
CA ALA A 130 5.99 6.17 9.19
C ALA A 130 7.43 6.00 9.69
N THR A 131 7.59 5.56 10.92
CA THR A 131 8.89 5.28 11.52
C THR A 131 9.63 4.17 10.77
N LEU A 132 8.94 3.09 10.43
CA LEU A 132 9.49 1.99 9.65
C LEU A 132 9.97 2.45 8.26
N ILE A 133 9.14 3.22 7.53
CA ILE A 133 9.47 3.76 6.21
C ILE A 133 10.73 4.64 6.27
N LYS A 134 10.85 5.50 7.28
CA LYS A 134 12.04 6.32 7.49
C LYS A 134 13.29 5.47 7.76
N ARG A 135 13.19 4.49 8.64
CA ARG A 135 14.30 3.58 8.98
C ARG A 135 14.77 2.73 7.80
N GLN A 136 13.88 2.38 6.88
CA GLN A 136 14.17 1.60 5.68
C GLN A 136 14.59 2.45 4.48
N ASN A 137 14.74 3.78 4.64
CA ASN A 137 15.07 4.73 3.57
C ASN A 137 14.10 4.66 2.37
N LEU A 138 12.81 4.46 2.64
CA LEU A 138 11.75 4.38 1.64
C LEU A 138 10.98 5.70 1.47
N VAL A 139 11.47 6.77 2.08
CA VAL A 139 10.93 8.13 1.94
C VAL A 139 10.98 8.55 0.47
N LEU A 140 9.96 9.30 0.01
CA LEU A 140 9.72 9.75 -1.37
C LEU A 140 9.20 8.66 -2.33
N ALA A 141 9.26 7.38 -1.97
CA ALA A 141 8.60 6.33 -2.74
C ALA A 141 7.06 6.48 -2.66
N PRO A 142 6.30 6.19 -3.72
CA PRO A 142 4.85 6.10 -3.63
C PRO A 142 4.44 5.14 -2.53
N LEU A 143 3.56 5.61 -1.62
CA LEU A 143 3.15 4.86 -0.45
C LEU A 143 1.66 4.50 -0.55
N ASN A 144 1.36 3.21 -0.46
CA ASN A 144 0.01 2.69 -0.30
C ASN A 144 -0.10 2.07 1.10
N VAL A 145 -1.03 2.58 1.89
CA VAL A 145 -1.41 2.01 3.19
C VAL A 145 -2.80 1.42 3.03
N VAL A 146 -2.95 0.13 3.28
CA VAL A 146 -4.21 -0.59 3.18
C VAL A 146 -4.61 -1.05 4.58
N LEU A 147 -5.73 -0.55 5.06
CA LEU A 147 -6.33 -0.94 6.33
C LEU A 147 -7.45 -1.93 6.05
N VAL A 148 -7.27 -3.14 6.52
CA VAL A 148 -8.26 -4.22 6.46
C VAL A 148 -9.01 -4.21 7.79
N SER A 149 -10.05 -3.37 7.87
CA SER A 149 -10.74 -3.02 9.13
C SER A 149 -12.13 -2.48 8.83
N ASP A 150 -13.06 -2.58 9.79
CA ASP A 150 -14.35 -1.89 9.75
C ASP A 150 -14.22 -0.36 9.99
N GLY A 151 -13.04 0.10 10.37
CA GLY A 151 -12.72 1.51 10.53
C GLY A 151 -13.26 2.16 11.80
N LEU A 152 -13.61 1.38 12.82
CA LEU A 152 -14.05 1.89 14.10
C LEU A 152 -12.85 2.17 15.02
N PRO A 153 -12.49 3.45 15.29
CA PRO A 153 -11.39 3.74 16.18
C PRO A 153 -11.80 3.62 17.66
N ASP A 154 -11.00 2.90 18.44
CA ASP A 154 -11.17 2.76 19.90
C ASP A 154 -10.36 3.83 20.65
N VAL A 155 -10.65 5.08 20.35
CA VAL A 155 -10.07 6.23 21.06
C VAL A 155 -11.17 7.07 21.69
N PRO A 156 -10.95 7.66 22.86
CA PRO A 156 -11.95 8.51 23.50
C PRO A 156 -12.30 9.69 22.58
N ALA A 157 -13.59 9.93 22.37
CA ALA A 157 -14.03 11.14 21.70
C ALA A 157 -13.80 12.36 22.61
N ALA A 158 -13.36 13.48 22.02
CA ALA A 158 -13.30 14.73 22.78
C ALA A 158 -14.72 15.19 23.16
N PRO A 159 -14.94 15.71 24.39
CA PRO A 159 -16.25 16.21 24.77
C PRO A 159 -16.76 17.28 23.81
N GLY A 160 -17.98 17.09 23.29
CA GLY A 160 -18.61 18.03 22.36
C GLY A 160 -18.21 17.90 20.89
N ASP A 161 -17.33 16.95 20.53
CA ASP A 161 -16.95 16.71 19.15
C ASP A 161 -18.04 15.91 18.41
N SER A 162 -18.65 16.55 17.42
CA SER A 162 -19.70 15.94 16.58
C SER A 162 -19.19 14.82 15.65
N LEU A 163 -17.87 14.76 15.39
CA LEU A 163 -17.20 13.75 14.58
C LEU A 163 -16.73 12.56 15.45
N GLY A 164 -16.80 12.71 16.78
CA GLY A 164 -16.46 11.68 17.74
C GLY A 164 -14.99 11.23 17.64
N PRO A 165 -14.70 9.92 17.79
CA PRO A 165 -13.33 9.42 17.83
C PRO A 165 -12.57 9.59 16.49
N TYR A 166 -13.25 9.85 15.38
CA TYR A 166 -12.60 9.99 14.06
C TYR A 166 -11.72 11.25 13.94
N ALA A 167 -12.10 12.33 14.65
CA ALA A 167 -11.28 13.55 14.72
C ALA A 167 -9.95 13.34 15.47
N GLN A 168 -9.85 12.27 16.24
CA GLN A 168 -8.62 11.91 16.95
C GLN A 168 -7.67 11.03 16.14
N VAL A 169 -8.10 10.51 14.98
CA VAL A 169 -7.24 9.69 14.12
C VAL A 169 -6.20 10.55 13.41
N GLN A 170 -4.94 10.36 13.74
CA GLN A 170 -3.83 11.16 13.27
C GLN A 170 -3.12 10.52 12.08
N VAL A 171 -3.28 11.07 10.87
CA VAL A 171 -2.54 10.65 9.66
C VAL A 171 -1.30 11.53 9.40
N GLY A 172 -1.08 12.54 10.23
CA GLY A 172 0.04 13.48 10.12
C GLY A 172 1.41 12.83 9.87
N PRO A 173 1.78 11.73 10.54
CA PRO A 173 3.03 11.03 10.31
C PRO A 173 3.26 10.59 8.87
N LEU A 174 2.19 10.37 8.08
CA LEU A 174 2.24 9.92 6.67
C LEU A 174 2.35 11.09 5.67
N GLU A 175 2.02 12.33 6.07
CA GLU A 175 1.82 13.47 5.17
C GLU A 175 3.07 13.85 4.36
N TYR A 176 4.25 13.67 4.92
CA TYR A 176 5.52 14.11 4.33
C TYR A 176 6.45 12.97 3.93
N LEU A 177 5.98 11.72 4.02
CA LEU A 177 6.79 10.55 3.66
C LEU A 177 6.94 10.40 2.15
N SER A 178 5.90 10.77 1.39
CA SER A 178 5.86 10.57 -0.05
C SER A 178 5.12 11.71 -0.74
N ARG A 179 5.43 11.90 -2.03
CA ARG A 179 4.64 12.79 -2.90
C ARG A 179 3.24 12.21 -3.21
N SER A 180 3.05 10.91 -3.00
CA SER A 180 1.80 10.21 -3.27
C SER A 180 1.57 9.17 -2.19
N THR A 181 0.85 9.56 -1.15
CA THR A 181 0.39 8.65 -0.10
C THR A 181 -1.11 8.42 -0.28
N THR A 182 -1.53 7.15 -0.29
CA THR A 182 -2.94 6.77 -0.31
C THR A 182 -3.20 5.83 0.85
N VAL A 183 -4.20 6.14 1.66
CA VAL A 183 -4.77 5.26 2.68
C VAL A 183 -6.05 4.65 2.10
N ARG A 184 -6.16 3.34 2.12
CA ARG A 184 -7.31 2.57 1.69
C ARG A 184 -7.90 1.88 2.90
N LEU A 185 -9.17 2.15 3.19
CA LEU A 185 -9.91 1.47 4.25
C LEU A 185 -10.89 0.50 3.61
N LEU A 186 -10.73 -0.78 3.91
CA LEU A 186 -11.56 -1.87 3.38
C LEU A 186 -12.46 -2.38 4.50
N TYR A 187 -13.72 -2.66 4.18
CA TYR A 187 -14.79 -3.14 5.08
C TYR A 187 -15.48 -2.11 5.98
N PRO A 188 -15.34 -0.78 5.86
CA PRO A 188 -16.19 0.12 6.63
C PRO A 188 -17.65 -0.02 6.20
N THR A 189 -18.59 0.33 7.08
CA THR A 189 -19.96 0.62 6.65
C THR A 189 -20.01 1.98 5.95
N PRO A 190 -21.05 2.29 5.14
CA PRO A 190 -21.21 3.61 4.51
C PRO A 190 -21.14 4.78 5.51
N THR A 191 -21.73 4.60 6.69
CA THR A 191 -21.70 5.61 7.76
C THR A 191 -20.28 5.84 8.28
N VAL A 192 -19.51 4.76 8.49
CA VAL A 192 -18.12 4.85 8.93
C VAL A 192 -17.25 5.49 7.86
N ALA A 193 -17.43 5.13 6.59
CA ALA A 193 -16.72 5.74 5.47
C ALA A 193 -16.90 7.27 5.41
N VAL A 194 -18.14 7.74 5.59
CA VAL A 194 -18.44 9.19 5.65
C VAL A 194 -17.77 9.85 6.87
N ARG A 195 -17.72 9.18 8.03
CA ARG A 195 -17.05 9.71 9.22
C ARG A 195 -15.52 9.80 9.03
N TRP A 196 -14.91 8.82 8.39
CA TRP A 196 -13.49 8.89 8.01
C TRP A 196 -13.23 10.05 7.05
N GLU A 197 -14.08 10.23 6.04
CA GLU A 197 -13.92 11.31 5.06
C GLU A 197 -14.02 12.70 5.70
N ARG A 198 -14.89 12.88 6.68
CA ARG A 198 -15.15 14.18 7.32
C ARG A 198 -14.32 14.42 8.57
N GLY A 199 -14.03 13.37 9.34
CA GLY A 199 -13.43 13.48 10.67
C GLY A 199 -11.92 13.37 10.67
N VAL A 200 -11.33 12.59 9.76
CA VAL A 200 -9.88 12.43 9.72
C VAL A 200 -9.25 13.60 8.96
N GLU A 201 -8.59 14.48 9.71
CA GLU A 201 -7.89 15.64 9.14
C GLU A 201 -6.68 15.17 8.31
N ARG A 202 -6.59 15.65 7.05
CA ARG A 202 -5.53 15.31 6.12
C ARG A 202 -5.35 16.38 5.05
N ASN A 203 -4.11 16.59 4.61
CA ASN A 203 -3.75 17.56 3.57
C ASN A 203 -3.29 16.89 2.29
N ARG A 204 -2.30 16.00 2.36
CA ARG A 204 -1.65 15.36 1.21
C ARG A 204 -1.97 13.86 1.12
N VAL A 205 -2.42 13.26 2.19
CA VAL A 205 -2.87 11.86 2.22
C VAL A 205 -4.23 11.74 1.51
N ARG A 206 -4.31 10.85 0.55
CA ARG A 206 -5.57 10.51 -0.14
C ARG A 206 -6.23 9.39 0.61
N LEU A 207 -7.53 9.49 0.83
CA LEU A 207 -8.34 8.44 1.41
C LEU A 207 -9.20 7.78 0.33
N TRP A 208 -9.27 6.46 0.37
CA TRP A 208 -10.19 5.65 -0.41
C TRP A 208 -10.85 4.63 0.52
N THR A 209 -12.16 4.52 0.45
CA THR A 209 -12.92 3.56 1.26
C THR A 209 -13.66 2.58 0.34
N VAL A 210 -13.67 1.31 0.74
CA VAL A 210 -14.40 0.25 0.05
C VAL A 210 -15.35 -0.39 1.04
N ASP A 211 -16.63 -0.21 0.80
CA ASP A 211 -17.70 -0.69 1.68
C ASP A 211 -17.66 -2.20 1.90
N ALA A 212 -18.04 -2.65 3.11
CA ALA A 212 -18.06 -4.06 3.47
C ALA A 212 -18.95 -4.90 2.54
N GLN A 213 -20.05 -4.34 2.00
CA GLN A 213 -20.91 -5.05 1.05
C GLN A 213 -20.20 -5.23 -0.30
N VAL A 214 -19.44 -4.21 -0.74
CA VAL A 214 -18.59 -4.32 -1.95
C VAL A 214 -17.53 -5.36 -1.71
N MET A 215 -16.86 -5.32 -0.55
CA MET A 215 -15.83 -6.31 -0.22
C MET A 215 -16.37 -7.75 -0.19
N ALA A 216 -17.58 -7.99 0.27
CA ALA A 216 -18.19 -9.33 0.26
C ALA A 216 -18.32 -9.95 -1.15
N GLY A 217 -18.31 -9.13 -2.20
CA GLY A 217 -18.46 -9.58 -3.60
C GLY A 217 -17.19 -10.08 -4.27
N TRP A 218 -16.00 -10.02 -3.64
CA TRP A 218 -14.76 -10.40 -4.31
C TRP A 218 -14.69 -11.88 -4.71
N ARG A 219 -15.25 -12.78 -3.87
CA ARG A 219 -15.24 -14.22 -4.13
C ARG A 219 -16.07 -14.60 -5.37
N GLU A 220 -17.16 -13.87 -5.63
CA GLU A 220 -18.01 -14.08 -6.79
C GLU A 220 -17.31 -13.73 -8.12
N GLN A 221 -16.19 -13.02 -8.05
CA GLN A 221 -15.38 -12.70 -9.21
C GLN A 221 -14.45 -13.85 -9.61
N MET A 222 -14.22 -14.81 -8.72
CA MET A 222 -13.40 -15.97 -9.02
C MET A 222 -14.15 -16.96 -9.92
N VAL A 223 -13.50 -17.39 -11.00
CA VAL A 223 -14.01 -18.42 -11.90
C VAL A 223 -13.43 -19.77 -11.48
N PRO A 224 -14.26 -20.75 -11.08
CA PRO A 224 -13.77 -22.06 -10.67
C PRO A 224 -12.96 -22.76 -11.76
N GLY A 225 -11.86 -23.40 -11.37
CA GLY A 225 -10.97 -24.13 -12.30
C GLY A 225 -10.05 -23.25 -13.15
N VAL A 226 -10.16 -21.93 -13.07
CA VAL A 226 -9.25 -21.00 -13.74
C VAL A 226 -8.08 -20.67 -12.80
N PRO A 227 -6.82 -20.76 -13.26
CA PRO A 227 -5.67 -20.40 -12.42
C PRO A 227 -5.64 -18.89 -12.11
N LEU A 228 -5.02 -18.50 -10.97
CA LEU A 228 -5.06 -17.13 -10.47
C LEU A 228 -4.55 -16.09 -11.48
N ASN A 229 -3.52 -16.40 -12.24
CA ASN A 229 -2.97 -15.49 -13.25
C ASN A 229 -3.92 -15.21 -14.42
N ALA A 230 -4.94 -16.04 -14.62
CA ALA A 230 -5.96 -15.91 -15.67
C ALA A 230 -7.35 -15.47 -15.14
N GLN A 231 -7.46 -15.09 -13.87
CA GLN A 231 -8.70 -14.62 -13.24
C GLN A 231 -9.00 -13.15 -13.62
N GLU A 232 -9.29 -12.88 -14.87
CA GLU A 232 -9.48 -11.51 -15.39
C GLU A 232 -10.56 -10.72 -14.64
N ARG A 233 -11.71 -11.37 -14.34
CA ARG A 233 -12.81 -10.73 -13.60
C ARG A 233 -12.39 -10.28 -12.21
N LEU A 234 -11.69 -11.14 -11.49
CA LEU A 234 -11.20 -10.88 -10.14
C LEU A 234 -10.20 -9.70 -10.15
N TRP A 235 -9.19 -9.77 -11.01
CA TRP A 235 -8.18 -8.71 -11.04
C TRP A 235 -8.74 -7.38 -11.52
N LYS A 236 -9.69 -7.41 -12.48
CA LYS A 236 -10.39 -6.20 -12.87
C LYS A 236 -11.20 -5.62 -11.71
N TRP A 237 -11.92 -6.46 -10.96
CA TRP A 237 -12.67 -6.02 -9.79
C TRP A 237 -11.77 -5.41 -8.72
N ILE A 238 -10.62 -6.02 -8.44
CA ILE A 238 -9.62 -5.48 -7.50
C ILE A 238 -9.11 -4.12 -7.99
N ALA A 239 -8.79 -4.00 -9.26
CA ALA A 239 -8.32 -2.73 -9.84
C ALA A 239 -9.36 -1.61 -9.76
N ASP A 240 -10.64 -1.95 -9.98
CA ASP A 240 -11.74 -0.97 -10.01
C ASP A 240 -12.22 -0.56 -8.61
N ASN A 241 -12.17 -1.46 -7.63
CA ASN A 241 -12.74 -1.22 -6.30
C ASN A 241 -11.65 -0.99 -5.24
N VAL A 242 -10.59 -1.79 -5.21
CA VAL A 242 -9.60 -1.77 -4.14
C VAL A 242 -8.35 -0.99 -4.54
N ASP A 243 -7.74 -1.29 -5.70
CA ASP A 243 -6.49 -0.66 -6.13
C ASP A 243 -6.68 0.55 -7.04
N PHE A 244 -7.89 1.09 -7.07
CA PHE A 244 -8.22 2.25 -7.87
C PHE A 244 -7.26 3.42 -7.63
N ARG A 245 -6.79 4.06 -8.70
CA ARG A 245 -5.94 5.25 -8.64
C ARG A 245 -6.75 6.46 -8.16
N VAL A 246 -6.63 6.80 -6.90
CA VAL A 246 -7.20 8.02 -6.36
C VAL A 246 -6.45 9.22 -6.95
N ARG A 247 -7.13 10.01 -7.78
CA ARG A 247 -6.56 11.26 -8.32
C ARG A 247 -6.57 12.32 -7.22
N ALA A 248 -5.53 13.17 -7.17
CA ALA A 248 -5.57 14.35 -6.32
C ALA A 248 -6.75 15.24 -6.75
N ARG A 249 -7.53 15.75 -5.79
CA ARG A 249 -8.41 16.90 -6.09
C ARG A 249 -7.51 18.02 -6.58
N VAL A 250 -7.74 18.46 -7.80
CA VAL A 250 -7.21 19.74 -8.26
C VAL A 250 -8.09 20.77 -7.56
N LEU A 251 -7.52 21.48 -6.59
CA LEU A 251 -8.13 22.64 -5.97
C LEU A 251 -8.13 23.80 -6.96
#